data_29a4d2765da8616d2c6f501d81747ac2
#
_entry.id   29a4d2765da8616d2c6f501d81747ac2
#
_cell.length_a   1.000
_cell.length_b   1.000
_cell.length_c   1.000
_cell.angle_alpha   90.00
_cell.angle_beta   90.00
_cell.angle_gamma   90.00
#
_symmetry.space_group_name_H-M   'P 1'
#
loop_
_entity.id
_entity.type
_entity.pdbx_description
1 polymer ?
#
loop_
_entity_poly.entity_id
_entity_poly.type
_entity_poly.pdbx_seq_one_letter_code
_entity_poly.pdbx_strand_id
1 'polypeptide(L)'
;MICVIDASVTLSWVYSDEHSADSDALLARVADQGAVVPALWRLEIANALQSGIKRKRIDAAYRDSSIQLLLRLPVETDPDTNDHAWTTTLHLADLHQITVYDASYLELALRRGLPLATRDDQLAAAAGSAGAILLPTR
;
A
#
# COMPACT_ATOMS: atom_id res chain seq x y z
N MET A 1 11.86 9.48 -1.68
CA MET A 1 10.75 8.59 -1.27
C MET A 1 10.99 8.11 0.15
N ILE A 2 9.97 8.20 0.96
CA ILE A 2 10.13 7.94 2.41
C ILE A 2 9.68 6.53 2.81
N CYS A 3 8.84 5.87 2.05
CA CYS A 3 8.27 4.57 2.44
C CYS A 3 7.62 3.84 1.28
N VAL A 4 7.30 2.58 1.54
CA VAL A 4 6.37 1.79 0.74
C VAL A 4 4.98 1.92 1.37
N ILE A 5 3.97 2.20 0.56
CA ILE A 5 2.57 2.25 1.01
C ILE A 5 1.79 1.11 0.35
N ASP A 6 0.95 0.43 1.12
CA ASP A 6 0.06 -0.59 0.56
C ASP A 6 -1.32 -0.03 0.21
N ALA A 7 -2.17 -0.87 -0.35
CA ALA A 7 -3.53 -0.48 -0.70
C ALA A 7 -4.35 -0.08 0.54
N SER A 8 -4.17 -0.75 1.66
CA SER A 8 -4.97 -0.51 2.87
C SER A 8 -4.78 0.90 3.42
N VAL A 9 -3.54 1.39 3.50
CA VAL A 9 -3.27 2.75 3.97
C VAL A 9 -3.70 3.80 2.95
N THR A 10 -3.54 3.50 1.67
CA THR A 10 -3.99 4.39 0.59
C THR A 10 -5.50 4.59 0.63
N LEU A 11 -6.25 3.50 0.82
CA LEU A 11 -7.71 3.57 0.93
C LEU A 11 -8.18 4.31 2.19
N SER A 12 -7.37 4.35 3.25
CA SER A 12 -7.69 5.15 4.43
C SER A 12 -7.72 6.65 4.13
N TRP A 13 -7.05 7.09 3.08
CA TRP A 13 -7.09 8.48 2.63
C TRP A 13 -8.32 8.77 1.76
N VAL A 14 -8.91 7.73 1.17
CA VAL A 14 -10.08 7.83 0.30
C VAL A 14 -11.38 7.75 1.10
N TYR A 15 -11.50 6.78 2.00
CA TYR A 15 -12.70 6.58 2.79
C TYR A 15 -12.66 7.45 4.05
N SER A 16 -13.63 8.37 4.17
CA SER A 16 -13.66 9.35 5.28
C SER A 16 -13.76 8.70 6.66
N ASP A 17 -14.41 7.55 6.77
CA ASP A 17 -14.56 6.79 8.02
C ASP A 17 -13.29 6.03 8.43
N GLU A 18 -12.27 6.03 7.57
CA GLU A 18 -10.98 5.37 7.85
C GLU A 18 -9.85 6.35 8.19
N HIS A 19 -10.10 7.65 8.19
CA HIS A 19 -9.10 8.65 8.54
C HIS A 19 -8.66 8.53 10.00
N SER A 20 -7.38 8.81 10.24
CA SER A 20 -6.80 8.93 11.58
C SER A 20 -5.71 10.00 11.56
N ALA A 21 -5.27 10.43 12.75
CA ALA A 21 -4.18 11.40 12.83
C ALA A 21 -2.89 10.86 12.20
N ASP A 22 -2.60 9.57 12.41
CA ASP A 22 -1.40 8.93 11.82
C ASP A 22 -1.50 8.81 10.31
N SER A 23 -2.66 8.41 9.76
CA SER A 23 -2.82 8.30 8.32
C SER A 23 -2.77 9.67 7.64
N ASP A 24 -3.32 10.70 8.25
CA ASP A 24 -3.28 12.06 7.72
C ASP A 24 -1.86 12.63 7.74
N ALA A 25 -1.11 12.37 8.82
CA ALA A 25 0.30 12.77 8.91
C ALA A 25 1.16 12.07 7.85
N LEU A 26 0.90 10.79 7.62
CA LEU A 26 1.60 10.03 6.57
C LEU A 26 1.27 10.58 5.18
N LEU A 27 0.01 10.88 4.90
CA LEU A 27 -0.39 11.48 3.63
C LEU A 27 0.36 12.78 3.35
N ALA A 28 0.47 13.66 4.36
CA ALA A 28 1.20 14.91 4.23
C ALA A 28 2.69 14.67 3.91
N ARG A 29 3.32 13.68 4.55
CA ARG A 29 4.72 13.32 4.29
C ARG A 29 4.91 12.73 2.89
N VAL A 30 3.99 11.87 2.45
CA VAL A 30 4.04 11.28 1.10
C VAL A 30 3.83 12.37 0.04
N ALA A 31 2.92 13.30 0.26
CA ALA A 31 2.70 14.41 -0.65
C ALA A 31 3.96 15.29 -0.82
N ASP A 32 4.76 15.42 0.23
CA ASP A 32 6.00 16.22 0.21
C ASP A 32 7.19 15.43 -0.33
N GLN A 33 7.38 14.17 0.10
CA GLN A 33 8.61 13.41 -0.11
C GLN A 33 8.44 12.17 -0.98
N GLY A 34 7.22 11.80 -1.33
CA GLY A 34 6.94 10.65 -2.18
C GLY A 34 6.95 9.31 -1.48
N ALA A 35 6.44 8.32 -2.20
CA ALA A 35 6.41 6.92 -1.79
C ALA A 35 6.68 6.03 -3.00
N VAL A 36 6.96 4.75 -2.76
CA VAL A 36 7.13 3.75 -3.81
C VAL A 36 6.18 2.59 -3.57
N VAL A 37 5.69 1.99 -4.65
CA VAL A 37 4.73 0.90 -4.62
C VAL A 37 5.13 -0.19 -5.60
N PRO A 38 4.75 -1.47 -5.34
CA PRO A 38 4.92 -2.51 -6.34
C PRO A 38 3.95 -2.33 -7.51
N ALA A 39 4.21 -3.04 -8.60
CA ALA A 39 3.49 -2.89 -9.86
C ALA A 39 1.97 -3.16 -9.77
N LEU A 40 1.51 -3.92 -8.76
CA LEU A 40 0.09 -4.25 -8.61
C LEU A 40 -0.73 -3.17 -7.87
N TRP A 41 -0.10 -2.17 -7.28
CA TRP A 41 -0.79 -1.21 -6.39
C TRP A 41 -1.97 -0.52 -7.06
N ARG A 42 -1.81 -0.03 -8.29
CA ARG A 42 -2.91 0.65 -9.00
C ARG A 42 -4.10 -0.28 -9.26
N LEU A 43 -3.84 -1.55 -9.59
CA LEU A 43 -4.89 -2.54 -9.80
C LEU A 43 -5.61 -2.88 -8.50
N GLU A 44 -4.88 -3.00 -7.40
CA GLU A 44 -5.49 -3.24 -6.08
C GLU A 44 -6.40 -2.08 -5.66
N ILE A 45 -5.95 -0.83 -5.83
CA ILE A 45 -6.76 0.35 -5.53
C ILE A 45 -8.03 0.37 -6.41
N ALA A 46 -7.87 0.17 -7.71
CA ALA A 46 -9.00 0.15 -8.64
C ALA A 46 -10.02 -0.93 -8.25
N ASN A 47 -9.55 -2.13 -7.92
CA ASN A 47 -10.41 -3.24 -7.51
C ASN A 47 -11.15 -2.94 -6.21
N ALA A 48 -10.46 -2.36 -5.23
CA ALA A 48 -11.07 -1.98 -3.94
C ALA A 48 -12.14 -0.90 -4.12
N LEU A 49 -11.88 0.11 -4.94
CA LEU A 49 -12.87 1.15 -5.24
C LEU A 49 -14.08 0.58 -6.00
N GLN A 50 -13.86 -0.35 -6.91
CA GLN A 50 -14.93 -1.04 -7.62
C GLN A 50 -15.80 -1.88 -6.66
N SER A 51 -15.18 -2.55 -5.69
CA SER A 51 -15.90 -3.25 -4.61
C SER A 51 -16.71 -2.28 -3.76
N GLY A 52 -16.18 -1.09 -3.49
CA GLY A 52 -16.88 -0.04 -2.76
C GLY A 52 -18.16 0.42 -3.47
N ILE A 53 -18.13 0.52 -4.81
CA ILE A 53 -19.32 0.83 -5.60
C ILE A 53 -20.35 -0.32 -5.51
N LYS A 54 -19.90 -1.56 -5.69
CA LYS A 54 -20.78 -2.74 -5.58
C LYS A 54 -21.49 -2.81 -4.24
N ARG A 55 -20.79 -2.46 -3.17
CA ARG A 55 -21.31 -2.46 -1.78
C ARG A 55 -22.08 -1.19 -1.45
N LYS A 56 -22.25 -0.29 -2.40
CA LYS A 56 -22.94 1.00 -2.24
C LYS A 56 -22.30 1.89 -1.16
N ARG A 57 -21.02 1.76 -0.96
CA ARG A 57 -20.24 2.58 -0.03
C ARG A 57 -19.86 3.93 -0.64
N ILE A 58 -19.60 3.92 -1.96
CA ILE A 58 -19.28 5.08 -2.78
C ILE A 58 -19.97 4.94 -4.14
N ASP A 59 -20.05 6.04 -4.89
CA ASP A 59 -20.49 6.02 -6.28
C ASP A 59 -19.32 6.19 -7.26
N ALA A 60 -19.61 6.13 -8.55
CA ALA A 60 -18.59 6.25 -9.59
C ALA A 60 -17.96 7.64 -9.62
N ALA A 61 -18.71 8.70 -9.32
CA ALA A 61 -18.17 10.05 -9.28
C ALA A 61 -17.15 10.22 -8.16
N TYR A 62 -17.45 9.68 -6.98
CA TYR A 62 -16.52 9.71 -5.84
C TYR A 62 -15.24 8.90 -6.14
N ARG A 63 -15.39 7.71 -6.75
CA ARG A 63 -14.24 6.91 -7.20
C ARG A 63 -13.34 7.71 -8.13
N ASP A 64 -13.93 8.33 -9.17
CA ASP A 64 -13.15 9.05 -10.19
C ASP A 64 -12.45 10.28 -9.59
N SER A 65 -13.12 11.02 -8.71
CA SER A 65 -12.51 12.13 -7.99
C SER A 65 -11.36 11.68 -7.09
N SER A 66 -11.53 10.55 -6.40
CA SER A 66 -10.49 9.99 -5.53
C SER A 66 -9.25 9.59 -6.33
N ILE A 67 -9.43 8.95 -7.48
CA ILE A 67 -8.32 8.59 -8.38
C ILE A 67 -7.57 9.86 -8.83
N GLN A 68 -8.27 10.92 -9.18
CA GLN A 68 -7.63 12.19 -9.59
C GLN A 68 -6.77 12.78 -8.46
N LEU A 69 -7.22 12.68 -7.21
CA LEU A 69 -6.43 13.12 -6.06
C LEU A 69 -5.20 12.23 -5.85
N LEU A 70 -5.34 10.91 -5.95
CA LEU A 70 -4.23 9.98 -5.80
C LEU A 70 -3.17 10.17 -6.90
N LEU A 71 -3.58 10.51 -8.11
CA LEU A 71 -2.66 10.80 -9.23
C LEU A 71 -1.76 12.02 -8.98
N ARG A 72 -2.13 12.90 -8.07
CA ARG A 72 -1.31 14.06 -7.71
C ARG A 72 -0.19 13.72 -6.73
N LEU A 73 -0.26 12.57 -6.08
CA LEU A 73 0.77 12.14 -5.14
C LEU A 73 2.01 11.70 -5.91
N PRO A 74 3.22 12.07 -5.44
CA PRO A 74 4.47 11.61 -6.04
C PRO A 74 4.76 10.16 -5.64
N VAL A 75 4.01 9.22 -6.22
CA VAL A 75 4.13 7.79 -5.99
C VAL A 75 4.81 7.16 -7.21
N GLU A 76 5.96 6.54 -6.97
CA GLU A 76 6.71 5.83 -8.00
C GLU A 76 6.33 4.35 -7.99
N THR A 77 6.10 3.79 -9.16
CA THR A 77 5.94 2.33 -9.32
C THR A 77 7.31 1.69 -9.46
N ASP A 78 7.58 0.69 -8.63
CA ASP A 78 8.82 -0.09 -8.69
C ASP A 78 8.90 -0.85 -10.02
N PRO A 79 9.94 -0.63 -10.84
CA PRO A 79 10.05 -1.32 -12.13
C PRO A 79 10.47 -2.79 -12.00
N ASP A 80 10.94 -3.22 -10.83
CA ASP A 80 11.56 -4.52 -10.63
C ASP A 80 10.67 -5.52 -9.88
N THR A 81 9.40 -5.17 -9.62
CA THR A 81 8.45 -6.03 -8.91
C THR A 81 8.39 -7.43 -9.50
N ASN A 82 8.25 -7.53 -10.82
CA ASN A 82 8.11 -8.81 -11.51
C ASN A 82 9.38 -9.67 -11.46
N ASP A 83 10.55 -9.04 -11.40
CA ASP A 83 11.82 -9.77 -11.33
C ASP A 83 11.96 -10.62 -10.06
N HIS A 84 11.28 -10.22 -8.99
CA HIS A 84 11.33 -10.89 -7.69
C HIS A 84 10.10 -11.74 -7.39
N ALA A 85 9.06 -11.66 -8.25
CA ALA A 85 7.75 -12.27 -7.97
C ALA A 85 7.81 -13.77 -7.75
N TRP A 86 8.62 -14.49 -8.51
CA TRP A 86 8.71 -15.94 -8.45
C TRP A 86 9.87 -16.47 -7.60
N THR A 87 10.60 -15.60 -6.96
CA THR A 87 11.74 -15.96 -6.09
C THR A 87 11.53 -15.41 -4.68
N THR A 88 12.11 -14.28 -4.36
CA THR A 88 12.05 -13.70 -3.00
C THR A 88 10.62 -13.46 -2.53
N THR A 89 9.74 -12.96 -3.38
CA THR A 89 8.35 -12.69 -3.03
C THR A 89 7.61 -13.97 -2.63
N LEU A 90 7.73 -15.05 -3.42
CA LEU A 90 7.15 -16.35 -3.06
C LEU A 90 7.73 -16.89 -1.76
N HIS A 91 9.05 -16.75 -1.55
CA HIS A 91 9.68 -17.19 -0.33
C HIS A 91 9.11 -16.46 0.90
N LEU A 92 8.94 -15.16 0.82
CA LEU A 92 8.34 -14.37 1.90
C LEU A 92 6.87 -14.76 2.16
N ALA A 93 6.12 -15.01 1.09
CA ALA A 93 4.73 -15.46 1.21
C ALA A 93 4.64 -16.80 1.95
N ASP A 94 5.50 -17.76 1.61
CA ASP A 94 5.56 -19.05 2.27
C ASP A 94 5.99 -18.92 3.73
N LEU A 95 7.08 -18.18 3.97
CA LEU A 95 7.65 -18.03 5.31
C LEU A 95 6.69 -17.38 6.29
N HIS A 96 5.96 -16.36 5.85
CA HIS A 96 5.09 -15.57 6.71
C HIS A 96 3.61 -15.91 6.56
N GLN A 97 3.25 -16.85 5.71
CA GLN A 97 1.86 -17.29 5.48
C GLN A 97 0.95 -16.10 5.08
N ILE A 98 1.44 -15.27 4.19
CA ILE A 98 0.72 -14.13 3.60
C ILE A 98 0.53 -14.35 2.10
N THR A 99 -0.36 -13.58 1.49
CA THR A 99 -0.56 -13.65 0.03
C THR A 99 0.69 -13.17 -0.70
N VAL A 100 0.86 -13.60 -1.94
CA VAL A 100 1.92 -13.11 -2.82
C VAL A 100 1.79 -11.60 -3.03
N TYR A 101 0.56 -11.09 -3.08
CA TYR A 101 0.30 -9.65 -3.21
C TYR A 101 0.86 -8.87 -2.02
N ASP A 102 0.54 -9.27 -0.80
CA ASP A 102 1.08 -8.65 0.41
C ASP A 102 2.60 -8.82 0.49
N ALA A 103 3.10 -10.00 0.13
CA ALA A 103 4.53 -10.26 0.10
C ALA A 103 5.29 -9.35 -0.86
N SER A 104 4.65 -8.88 -1.94
CA SER A 104 5.28 -7.94 -2.87
C SER A 104 5.59 -6.59 -2.23
N TYR A 105 4.76 -6.12 -1.32
CA TYR A 105 5.03 -4.91 -0.55
C TYR A 105 6.18 -5.11 0.43
N LEU A 106 6.20 -6.23 1.13
CA LEU A 106 7.27 -6.57 2.06
C LEU A 106 8.61 -6.73 1.34
N GLU A 107 8.63 -7.44 0.22
CA GLU A 107 9.82 -7.61 -0.60
C GLU A 107 10.39 -6.26 -1.04
N LEU A 108 9.54 -5.37 -1.54
CA LEU A 108 9.95 -4.05 -1.98
C LEU A 108 10.56 -3.22 -0.82
N ALA A 109 9.92 -3.23 0.34
CA ALA A 109 10.42 -2.51 1.51
C ALA A 109 11.78 -3.03 1.94
N LEU A 110 11.96 -4.34 2.03
CA LEU A 110 13.23 -4.96 2.41
C LEU A 110 14.32 -4.70 1.37
N ARG A 111 14.03 -4.85 0.11
CA ARG A 111 14.99 -4.67 -0.99
C ARG A 111 15.49 -3.24 -1.05
N ARG A 112 14.63 -2.27 -0.86
CA ARG A 112 14.99 -0.84 -0.92
C ARG A 112 15.40 -0.25 0.42
N GLY A 113 15.30 -1.02 1.50
CA GLY A 113 15.62 -0.52 2.84
C GLY A 113 14.70 0.61 3.29
N LEU A 114 13.43 0.57 2.89
CA LEU A 114 12.44 1.58 3.23
C LEU A 114 11.43 1.06 4.26
N PRO A 115 10.88 1.95 5.10
CA PRO A 115 9.78 1.59 5.97
C PRO A 115 8.54 1.19 5.16
N LEU A 116 7.68 0.37 5.77
CA LEU A 116 6.39 -0.05 5.22
C LEU A 116 5.25 0.61 6.00
N ALA A 117 4.27 1.13 5.30
CA ALA A 117 3.03 1.63 5.86
C ALA A 117 1.88 0.72 5.41
N THR A 118 1.23 0.07 6.35
CA THR A 118 0.09 -0.83 6.12
C THR A 118 -0.88 -0.77 7.27
N ARG A 119 -2.17 -1.00 6.98
CA ARG A 119 -3.21 -1.25 7.99
C ARG A 119 -3.62 -2.71 8.06
N ASP A 120 -3.05 -3.56 7.23
CA ASP A 120 -3.28 -5.00 7.26
C ASP A 120 -2.46 -5.63 8.40
N ASP A 121 -3.14 -6.27 9.36
CA ASP A 121 -2.48 -6.82 10.55
C ASP A 121 -1.56 -7.98 10.21
N GLN A 122 -1.90 -8.81 9.21
CA GLN A 122 -1.07 -9.93 8.79
C GLN A 122 0.22 -9.44 8.12
N LEU A 123 0.11 -8.46 7.24
CA LEU A 123 1.29 -7.86 6.59
C LEU A 123 2.16 -7.14 7.62
N ALA A 124 1.56 -6.41 8.56
CA ALA A 124 2.30 -5.75 9.64
C ALA A 124 3.09 -6.74 10.50
N ALA A 125 2.46 -7.86 10.87
CA ALA A 125 3.13 -8.92 11.65
C ALA A 125 4.29 -9.53 10.86
N ALA A 126 4.09 -9.83 9.59
CA ALA A 126 5.13 -10.37 8.70
C ALA A 126 6.30 -9.39 8.57
N ALA A 127 6.01 -8.11 8.39
CA ALA A 127 7.02 -7.06 8.28
C ALA A 127 7.87 -6.94 9.55
N GLY A 128 7.22 -6.97 10.72
CA GLY A 128 7.91 -6.97 12.00
C GLY A 128 8.83 -8.17 12.16
N SER A 129 8.36 -9.36 11.81
CA SER A 129 9.15 -10.60 11.87
C SER A 129 10.33 -10.59 10.89
N ALA A 130 10.16 -9.96 9.73
CA ALA A 130 11.20 -9.86 8.71
C ALA A 130 12.22 -8.73 8.99
N GLY A 131 12.02 -7.92 10.01
CA GLY A 131 12.91 -6.82 10.36
C GLY A 131 12.67 -5.53 9.57
N ALA A 132 11.54 -5.41 8.89
CA ALA A 132 11.14 -4.15 8.24
C ALA A 132 10.66 -3.14 9.30
N ILE A 133 10.89 -1.87 9.03
CA ILE A 133 10.39 -0.78 9.87
C ILE A 133 8.94 -0.49 9.48
N LEU A 134 8.05 -0.43 10.47
CA LEU A 134 6.65 -0.07 10.26
C LEU A 134 6.41 1.39 10.64
N LEU A 135 5.70 2.11 9.79
CA LEU A 135 5.24 3.47 10.11
C LEU A 135 3.84 3.42 10.74
N PRO A 136 3.52 4.34 11.68
CA PRO A 136 2.18 4.44 12.24
C PRO A 136 1.14 4.78 11.18
N THR A 137 -0.02 4.13 11.21
CA THR A 137 -1.10 4.30 10.22
C THR A 137 -2.49 4.47 10.85
N ARG A 138 -2.63 4.28 12.15
CA ARG A 138 -3.93 4.34 12.85
C ARG A 138 -3.97 5.35 13.97
#